data_49ec4d9b881de33239a98bb1b3abdc21
#
_entry.id   49ec4d9b881de33239a98bb1b3abdc21
#
_cell.length_a   1.000
_cell.length_b   1.000
_cell.length_c   1.000
_cell.angle_alpha   90.00
_cell.angle_beta   90.00
_cell.angle_gamma   90.00
#
_symmetry.space_group_name_H-M   'P 1'
#
loop_
_entity.id
_entity.type
_entity.pdbx_description
1 polymer ?
#
loop_
_entity_poly.entity_id
_entity_poly.type
_entity_poly.pdbx_seq_one_letter_code
_entity_poly.pdbx_strand_id
1 'polypeptide(L)'
;SKIFVTVDVLVINKKADEILLIKRLNEPFKDCWALPGGFVDENEDLEQAARRELFEETNIETGEMTQIGAFGTPNRDPRGHMISIAYQTYLIDNQIVKAKDDAKEVKWFFLNNLPELAFDHLDIINSIL
;
A
#
# COMPACT_ATOMS: atom_id res chain seq x y z
N SER A 1 -2.36 -25.22 -7.80
CA SER A 1 -1.85 -24.07 -7.04
C SER A 1 -2.44 -22.78 -7.59
N LYS A 2 -2.53 -21.78 -6.72
CA LYS A 2 -3.12 -20.48 -7.06
C LYS A 2 -2.10 -19.37 -6.96
N ILE A 3 -2.23 -18.42 -7.87
CA ILE A 3 -1.49 -17.16 -7.81
C ILE A 3 -2.52 -16.08 -7.50
N PHE A 4 -2.27 -15.29 -6.47
CA PHE A 4 -3.17 -14.23 -6.05
C PHE A 4 -2.65 -12.88 -6.50
N VAL A 5 -3.57 -11.99 -6.82
CA VAL A 5 -3.23 -10.61 -7.19
C VAL A 5 -3.65 -9.66 -6.09
N THR A 6 -2.70 -8.85 -5.66
CA THR A 6 -2.93 -7.77 -4.69
C THR A 6 -2.57 -6.44 -5.33
N VAL A 7 -2.95 -5.36 -4.67
CA VAL A 7 -2.54 -4.00 -5.04
C VAL A 7 -1.92 -3.35 -3.82
N ASP A 8 -0.94 -2.49 -4.05
CA ASP A 8 -0.32 -1.65 -3.01
C ASP A 8 -0.24 -0.23 -3.52
N VAL A 9 -0.48 0.75 -2.63
CA VAL A 9 -0.58 2.14 -3.04
C VAL A 9 0.47 3.00 -2.33
N LEU A 10 1.26 3.72 -3.12
CA LEU A 10 2.23 4.69 -2.63
C LEU A 10 1.60 6.07 -2.71
N VAL A 11 1.14 6.58 -1.58
CA VAL A 11 0.55 7.92 -1.48
C VAL A 11 1.63 8.87 -0.99
N ILE A 12 2.01 9.81 -1.85
CA ILE A 12 3.11 10.74 -1.58
C ILE A 12 2.55 12.13 -1.26
N ASN A 13 3.04 12.70 -0.17
CA ASN A 13 2.86 14.12 0.13
C ASN A 13 4.13 14.83 -0.35
N LYS A 14 4.06 15.46 -1.52
CA LYS A 14 5.22 16.12 -2.13
C LYS A 14 5.80 17.25 -1.29
N LYS A 15 4.95 18.00 -0.61
CA LYS A 15 5.38 19.18 0.15
C LYS A 15 6.25 18.81 1.33
N ALA A 16 5.96 17.66 1.94
CA ALA A 16 6.67 17.21 3.13
C ALA A 16 7.65 16.07 2.86
N ASP A 17 7.69 15.57 1.63
CA ASP A 17 8.51 14.41 1.24
C ASP A 17 8.18 13.17 2.10
N GLU A 18 6.88 12.90 2.23
CA GLU A 18 6.34 11.84 3.07
C GLU A 18 5.53 10.83 2.27
N ILE A 19 5.48 9.61 2.80
CA ILE A 19 4.65 8.53 2.30
C ILE A 19 3.70 8.05 3.38
N LEU A 20 2.48 7.66 2.98
CA LEU A 20 1.46 7.16 3.89
C LEU A 20 1.63 5.66 4.10
N LEU A 21 1.73 5.25 5.36
CA LEU A 21 1.82 3.84 5.72
C LEU A 21 0.75 3.48 6.73
N ILE A 22 0.38 2.21 6.75
CA ILE A 22 -0.51 1.63 7.75
C ILE A 22 0.27 0.69 8.65
N LYS A 23 -0.16 0.55 9.89
CA LYS A 23 0.34 -0.48 10.79
C LYS A 23 -0.58 -1.68 10.72
N ARG A 24 -0.01 -2.85 10.44
CA ARG A 24 -0.81 -4.06 10.26
C ARG A 24 -1.42 -4.53 11.57
N LEU A 25 -2.72 -4.85 11.54
CA LEU A 25 -3.46 -5.35 12.69
C LEU A 25 -3.27 -6.86 12.89
N ASN A 26 -3.09 -7.61 11.79
CA ASN A 26 -3.10 -9.08 11.79
C ASN A 26 -1.79 -9.67 11.25
N GLU A 27 -1.54 -10.95 11.59
CA GLU A 27 -0.46 -11.70 10.95
C GLU A 27 -0.79 -11.95 9.47
N PRO A 28 0.20 -12.10 8.59
CA PRO A 28 1.64 -12.01 8.85
C PRO A 28 2.09 -10.55 9.05
N PHE A 29 3.25 -10.36 9.67
CA PHE A 29 3.85 -9.06 9.92
C PHE A 29 2.98 -8.13 10.79
N LYS A 30 2.29 -8.71 11.77
CA LYS A 30 1.51 -7.92 12.73
C LYS A 30 2.41 -6.86 13.38
N ASP A 31 1.86 -5.65 13.51
CA ASP A 31 2.54 -4.48 14.08
C ASP A 31 3.67 -3.90 13.22
N CYS A 32 3.97 -4.47 12.07
CA CYS A 32 4.85 -3.85 11.10
C CYS A 32 4.07 -2.84 10.24
N TRP A 33 4.79 -1.85 9.72
CA TRP A 33 4.23 -0.87 8.80
C TRP A 33 4.21 -1.41 7.38
N ALA A 34 3.25 -0.97 6.59
CA ALA A 34 3.05 -1.47 5.23
C ALA A 34 2.40 -0.39 4.36
N LEU A 35 2.54 -0.56 3.06
CA LEU A 35 1.74 0.20 2.10
C LEU A 35 0.27 -0.17 2.26
N PRO A 36 -0.65 0.80 2.13
CA PRO A 36 -2.07 0.46 2.01
C PRO A 36 -2.28 -0.44 0.80
N GLY A 37 -3.12 -1.46 0.95
CA GLY A 37 -3.36 -2.39 -0.15
C GLY A 37 -4.09 -3.64 0.31
N GLY A 38 -4.33 -4.54 -0.61
CA GLY A 38 -5.01 -5.78 -0.34
C GLY A 38 -5.35 -6.54 -1.61
N PHE A 39 -6.19 -7.56 -1.46
CA PHE A 39 -6.57 -8.42 -2.58
C PHE A 39 -7.50 -7.72 -3.56
N VAL A 40 -7.29 -7.99 -4.84
CA VAL A 40 -8.23 -7.61 -5.89
C VAL A 40 -9.43 -8.53 -5.82
N ASP A 41 -10.63 -7.97 -5.84
CA ASP A 41 -11.85 -8.77 -5.85
C ASP A 41 -12.12 -9.35 -7.25
N GLU A 42 -12.87 -10.43 -7.30
CA GLU A 42 -13.26 -11.01 -8.58
C GLU A 42 -14.00 -9.98 -9.44
N ASN A 43 -13.59 -9.87 -10.71
CA ASN A 43 -14.16 -8.93 -11.67
C ASN A 43 -13.93 -7.44 -11.34
N GLU A 44 -12.99 -7.16 -10.46
CA GLU A 44 -12.65 -5.78 -10.11
C GLU A 44 -11.42 -5.32 -10.93
N ASP A 45 -11.51 -4.12 -11.50
CA ASP A 45 -10.37 -3.50 -12.17
C ASP A 45 -9.25 -3.18 -11.17
N LEU A 46 -7.99 -3.30 -11.61
CA LEU A 46 -6.84 -3.12 -10.72
C LEU A 46 -6.77 -1.73 -10.09
N GLU A 47 -6.97 -0.68 -10.87
CA GLU A 47 -6.94 0.69 -10.32
C GLU A 47 -8.10 0.91 -9.36
N GLN A 48 -9.26 0.35 -9.66
CA GLN A 48 -10.42 0.44 -8.76
C GLN A 48 -10.14 -0.26 -7.44
N ALA A 49 -9.49 -1.43 -7.48
CA ALA A 49 -9.06 -2.14 -6.28
C ALA A 49 -8.10 -1.30 -5.43
N ALA A 50 -7.14 -0.64 -6.09
CA ALA A 50 -6.19 0.24 -5.42
C ALA A 50 -6.90 1.39 -4.70
N ARG A 51 -7.85 2.05 -5.35
CA ARG A 51 -8.63 3.14 -4.76
C ARG A 51 -9.49 2.66 -3.61
N ARG A 52 -10.13 1.50 -3.76
CA ARG A 52 -10.98 0.91 -2.74
C ARG A 52 -10.19 0.54 -1.50
N GLU A 53 -9.07 -0.16 -1.67
CA GLU A 53 -8.23 -0.56 -0.54
C GLU A 53 -7.66 0.65 0.19
N LEU A 54 -7.20 1.66 -0.55
CA LEU A 54 -6.70 2.89 0.05
C LEU A 54 -7.77 3.55 0.91
N PHE A 55 -8.97 3.71 0.38
CA PHE A 55 -10.06 4.35 1.11
C PHE A 55 -10.49 3.53 2.33
N GLU A 56 -10.64 2.22 2.16
CA GLU A 56 -11.04 1.33 3.25
C GLU A 56 -10.07 1.38 4.43
N GLU A 57 -8.78 1.49 4.17
CA GLU A 57 -7.76 1.44 5.23
C GLU A 57 -7.36 2.80 5.78
N THR A 58 -7.48 3.88 5.02
CA THR A 58 -6.93 5.18 5.38
C THR A 58 -7.91 6.35 5.34
N ASN A 59 -9.08 6.15 4.76
CA ASN A 59 -10.07 7.21 4.51
C ASN A 59 -9.59 8.26 3.49
N ILE A 60 -8.54 7.96 2.72
CA ILE A 60 -7.99 8.88 1.73
C ILE A 60 -8.56 8.60 0.35
N GLU A 61 -8.94 9.67 -0.34
CA GLU A 61 -9.25 9.65 -1.77
C GLU A 61 -8.21 10.50 -2.48
N THR A 62 -7.77 10.03 -3.63
CA THR A 62 -6.73 10.71 -4.42
C THR A 62 -7.19 10.90 -5.86
N GLY A 63 -6.44 11.70 -6.59
CA GLY A 63 -6.68 11.93 -8.00
C GLY A 63 -6.12 10.81 -8.87
N GLU A 64 -5.23 11.17 -9.77
CA GLU A 64 -4.64 10.23 -10.72
C GLU A 64 -3.75 9.20 -10.02
N MET A 65 -3.87 7.93 -10.44
CA MET A 65 -3.00 6.86 -10.02
C MET A 65 -2.17 6.38 -11.20
N THR A 66 -0.88 6.17 -10.98
CA THR A 66 0.05 5.67 -11.98
C THR A 66 0.55 4.29 -11.58
N GLN A 67 0.35 3.30 -12.43
CA GLN A 67 0.90 1.97 -12.19
C GLN A 67 2.42 2.03 -12.35
N ILE A 68 3.15 1.67 -11.30
CA ILE A 68 4.60 1.74 -11.29
C ILE A 68 5.30 0.40 -11.51
N GLY A 69 4.59 -0.70 -11.37
CA GLY A 69 5.16 -2.01 -11.63
C GLY A 69 4.41 -3.15 -10.98
N ALA A 70 4.88 -4.34 -11.29
CA ALA A 70 4.39 -5.58 -10.72
C ALA A 70 5.52 -6.24 -9.91
N PHE A 71 5.20 -6.73 -8.74
CA PHE A 71 6.14 -7.33 -7.81
C PHE A 71 5.66 -8.74 -7.48
N GLY A 72 6.30 -9.74 -8.07
CA GLY A 72 5.83 -11.11 -8.00
C GLY A 72 6.90 -12.13 -7.67
N THR A 73 7.99 -11.72 -7.04
CA THR A 73 9.04 -12.65 -6.63
C THR A 73 8.48 -13.74 -5.73
N PRO A 74 8.75 -15.02 -6.01
CA PRO A 74 8.31 -16.10 -5.12
C PRO A 74 8.78 -15.86 -3.68
N ASN A 75 7.91 -16.18 -2.73
CA ASN A 75 8.16 -16.05 -1.29
C ASN A 75 8.20 -14.61 -0.77
N ARG A 76 7.82 -13.61 -1.58
CA ARG A 76 7.68 -12.25 -1.09
C ARG A 76 6.61 -12.13 0.00
N ASP A 77 5.64 -13.02 -0.02
CA ASP A 77 4.56 -13.11 0.96
C ASP A 77 4.50 -14.55 1.49
N PRO A 78 4.54 -14.76 2.81
CA PRO A 78 4.53 -16.11 3.38
C PRO A 78 3.22 -16.86 3.20
N ARG A 79 2.12 -16.17 2.87
CA ARG A 79 0.81 -16.80 2.68
C ARG A 79 0.69 -17.59 1.37
N GLY A 80 1.54 -17.31 0.37
CA GLY A 80 1.48 -17.98 -0.91
C GLY A 80 2.13 -17.16 -2.02
N HIS A 81 1.86 -17.53 -3.27
CA HIS A 81 2.39 -16.80 -4.41
C HIS A 81 1.51 -15.58 -4.69
N MET A 82 1.98 -14.42 -4.26
CA MET A 82 1.28 -13.15 -4.40
C MET A 82 1.99 -12.26 -5.40
N ILE A 83 1.23 -11.67 -6.31
CA ILE A 83 1.72 -10.65 -7.23
C ILE A 83 1.06 -9.35 -6.84
N SER A 84 1.85 -8.36 -6.45
CA SER A 84 1.34 -7.03 -6.15
C SER A 84 1.51 -6.12 -7.35
N ILE A 85 0.45 -5.43 -7.71
CA ILE A 85 0.48 -4.34 -8.67
C ILE A 85 0.53 -3.05 -7.87
N ALA A 86 1.62 -2.31 -8.01
CA ALA A 86 1.83 -1.09 -7.23
C ALA A 86 1.41 0.15 -8.02
N TYR A 87 0.72 1.04 -7.32
CA TYR A 87 0.27 2.33 -7.85
C TYR A 87 0.84 3.46 -7.03
N GLN A 88 1.18 4.56 -7.70
CA GLN A 88 1.61 5.78 -7.05
C GLN A 88 0.60 6.88 -7.29
N THR A 89 0.35 7.67 -6.25
CA THR A 89 -0.53 8.83 -6.32
C THR A 89 -0.01 9.92 -5.39
N TYR A 90 -0.50 11.13 -5.56
CA TYR A 90 -0.13 12.26 -4.73
C TYR A 90 -1.32 12.73 -3.91
N LEU A 91 -1.04 13.14 -2.68
CA LEU A 91 -2.05 13.79 -1.86
C LEU A 91 -2.44 15.12 -2.52
N ILE A 92 -3.74 15.29 -2.79
CA ILE A 92 -4.24 16.48 -3.52
C ILE A 92 -4.84 17.54 -2.61
N ASP A 93 -5.35 17.15 -1.44
CA ASP A 93 -5.99 18.03 -0.48
C ASP A 93 -5.62 17.64 0.94
N ASN A 94 -5.85 18.56 1.89
CA ASN A 94 -5.76 18.21 3.30
C ASN A 94 -6.93 17.30 3.65
N GLN A 95 -6.65 16.04 3.85
CA GLN A 95 -7.62 15.04 4.22
C GLN A 95 -7.29 14.48 5.59
N ILE A 96 -8.31 14.07 6.31
CA ILE A 96 -8.15 13.42 7.61
C ILE A 96 -7.87 11.94 7.35
N VAL A 97 -6.66 11.50 7.68
CA VAL A 97 -6.33 10.07 7.66
C VAL A 97 -6.97 9.40 8.88
N LYS A 98 -7.48 8.21 8.66
CA LYS A 98 -8.17 7.47 9.71
C LYS A 98 -7.97 5.98 9.48
N ALA A 99 -7.35 5.31 10.45
CA ALA A 99 -7.16 3.86 10.38
C ALA A 99 -8.52 3.15 10.41
N LYS A 100 -8.75 2.26 9.44
CA LYS A 100 -9.99 1.51 9.26
C LYS A 100 -9.65 0.07 8.87
N ASP A 101 -10.60 -0.84 8.99
CA ASP A 101 -10.48 -2.24 8.59
C ASP A 101 -9.24 -2.92 9.20
N ASP A 102 -8.33 -3.43 8.37
CA ASP A 102 -7.14 -4.16 8.80
C ASP A 102 -5.98 -3.27 9.25
N ALA A 103 -6.17 -1.96 9.26
CA ALA A 103 -5.15 -1.02 9.70
C ALA A 103 -5.34 -0.68 11.18
N LYS A 104 -4.29 -0.90 11.98
CA LYS A 104 -4.26 -0.53 13.40
C LYS A 104 -4.00 0.96 13.58
N GLU A 105 -3.13 1.53 12.74
CA GLU A 105 -2.76 2.93 12.69
C GLU A 105 -2.49 3.35 11.25
N VAL A 106 -2.61 4.64 10.98
CA VAL A 106 -2.21 5.26 9.71
C VAL A 106 -1.32 6.45 10.04
N LYS A 107 -0.19 6.56 9.34
CA LYS A 107 0.77 7.62 9.65
C LYS A 107 1.60 7.98 8.42
N TRP A 108 1.96 9.25 8.34
CA TRP A 108 2.93 9.76 7.38
C TRP A 108 4.35 9.57 7.87
N PHE A 109 5.23 9.08 7.02
CA PHE A 109 6.65 8.90 7.32
C PHE A 109 7.49 9.63 6.27
N PHE A 110 8.58 10.24 6.70
CA PHE A 110 9.54 10.80 5.74
C PHE A 110 10.15 9.69 4.90
N LEU A 111 10.26 9.94 3.59
CA LEU A 111 10.84 8.96 2.66
C LEU A 111 12.30 8.61 3.00
N ASN A 112 13.01 9.50 3.65
CA ASN A 112 14.39 9.26 4.08
C ASN A 112 14.50 8.68 5.49
N ASN A 113 13.40 8.37 6.15
CA ASN A 113 13.40 7.82 7.51
C ASN A 113 12.21 6.87 7.70
N LEU A 114 12.24 5.77 6.96
CA LEU A 114 11.16 4.78 6.96
C LEU A 114 11.27 3.86 8.17
N PRO A 115 10.12 3.38 8.70
CA PRO A 115 10.11 2.36 9.76
C PRO A 115 10.41 0.98 9.17
N GLU A 116 10.43 -0.03 10.02
CA GLU A 116 10.47 -1.41 9.57
C GLU A 116 9.21 -1.74 8.79
N LEU A 117 9.38 -2.26 7.58
CA LEU A 117 8.29 -2.52 6.65
C LEU A 117 8.00 -4.02 6.50
N ALA A 118 6.72 -4.34 6.33
CA ALA A 118 6.25 -5.69 6.05
C ALA A 118 6.59 -6.12 4.62
N PHE A 119 6.63 -7.43 4.39
CA PHE A 119 6.83 -8.03 3.06
C PHE A 119 8.08 -7.46 2.38
N ASP A 120 7.98 -7.18 1.09
CA ASP A 120 9.00 -6.51 0.28
C ASP A 120 8.64 -5.04 -0.01
N HIS A 121 7.84 -4.44 0.87
CA HIS A 121 7.35 -3.06 0.64
C HIS A 121 8.48 -2.05 0.56
N LEU A 122 9.61 -2.30 1.22
CA LEU A 122 10.78 -1.43 1.07
C LEU A 122 11.29 -1.45 -0.38
N ASP A 123 11.31 -2.60 -1.03
CA ASP A 123 11.73 -2.70 -2.43
C ASP A 123 10.78 -1.94 -3.35
N ILE A 124 9.48 -2.01 -3.06
CA ILE A 124 8.47 -1.29 -3.83
C ILE A 124 8.70 0.22 -3.70
N ILE A 125 8.89 0.72 -2.48
CA ILE A 125 9.15 2.14 -2.24
C ILE A 125 10.46 2.57 -2.90
N ASN A 126 11.51 1.78 -2.77
CA ASN A 126 12.81 2.10 -3.38
C ASN A 126 12.74 2.20 -4.90
N SER A 127 11.77 1.54 -5.53
CA SER A 127 11.63 1.58 -6.99
C SER A 127 11.25 2.96 -7.53
N ILE A 128 10.73 3.85 -6.68
CA ILE A 128 10.36 5.23 -7.07
C ILE A 128 11.34 6.29 -6.56
N LEU A 129 12.34 5.90 -5.81
CA LEU A 129 13.33 6.83 -5.26
C LEU A 129 14.53 7.03 -6.16
#